data_52810ed27b647eeb64d040f8fb4d94be
#
_entry.id   52810ed27b647eeb64d040f8fb4d94be
#
_cell.length_a   1.000
_cell.length_b   1.000
_cell.length_c   1.000
_cell.angle_alpha   90.00
_cell.angle_beta   90.00
_cell.angle_gamma   90.00
#
_symmetry.space_group_name_H-M   'P 1'
#
loop_
_entity.id
_entity.type
_entity.pdbx_description
1 polymer ?
#
loop_
_entity_poly.entity_id
_entity_poly.type
_entity_poly.pdbx_seq_one_letter_code
_entity_poly.pdbx_strand_id
1 'polypeptide(L)'
;KWIPGDETVICFETNENKALERLEEADVICTLDFNSLERIELLGEHVDNHTATKIMIDHHRDPQDYADLQFSEPEIGSTCELVYQIIESLSALEQIDNAIATSLYVGMLTDSGSFRFPSVTPKTHRIVAHLIECGANPAAIYNQIYNTSNVNRLQLLGQALNNLKVLPEYHAAFMTLSQEELRKFNFQKGDTEGFVNYALTIEGVKLAVIMIEDKVSNM
;
A
#
# COMPACT_ATOMS: atom_id res chain seq x y z
N LYS A 1 -9.59 8.31 6.19
CA LYS A 1 -9.81 8.94 7.53
C LYS A 1 -10.62 8.05 8.46
N TRP A 2 -10.20 6.82 8.64
CA TRP A 2 -10.84 5.84 9.51
C TRP A 2 -9.83 4.95 10.25
N ILE A 3 -8.57 4.95 9.81
CA ILE A 3 -7.47 4.28 10.52
C ILE A 3 -7.15 5.12 11.76
N PRO A 4 -7.06 4.51 12.95
CA PRO A 4 -6.70 5.23 14.16
C PRO A 4 -5.37 5.97 14.02
N GLY A 5 -5.33 7.25 14.40
CA GLY A 5 -4.14 8.09 14.31
C GLY A 5 -3.93 8.81 12.97
N ASP A 6 -4.81 8.61 11.97
CA ASP A 6 -4.67 9.25 10.66
C ASP A 6 -4.67 10.79 10.73
N GLU A 7 -5.29 11.35 11.78
CA GLU A 7 -5.30 12.79 12.06
C GLU A 7 -3.94 13.37 12.45
N THR A 8 -3.00 12.52 12.85
CA THR A 8 -1.62 12.92 13.22
C THR A 8 -0.66 12.88 12.03
N VAL A 9 -1.07 12.26 10.92
CA VAL A 9 -0.25 12.13 9.71
C VAL A 9 -0.07 13.49 9.04
N ILE A 10 1.17 13.83 8.72
CA ILE A 10 1.54 15.04 7.98
C ILE A 10 1.88 14.63 6.54
N CYS A 11 1.08 15.07 5.58
CA CYS A 11 1.39 14.89 4.16
C CYS A 11 2.43 15.93 3.75
N PHE A 12 3.59 15.48 3.31
CA PHE A 12 4.71 16.34 2.95
C PHE A 12 4.34 17.31 1.82
N GLU A 13 3.68 16.84 0.76
CA GLU A 13 3.33 17.67 -0.43
C GLU A 13 2.38 18.82 -0.09
N THR A 14 1.61 18.71 0.98
CA THR A 14 0.63 19.74 1.38
C THR A 14 1.03 20.52 2.61
N ASN A 15 1.99 20.03 3.40
CA ASN A 15 2.40 20.63 4.67
C ASN A 15 3.93 20.52 4.88
N GLU A 16 4.71 20.86 3.85
CA GLU A 16 6.17 20.72 3.83
C GLU A 16 6.85 21.31 5.07
N ASN A 17 6.58 22.58 5.40
CA ASN A 17 7.21 23.23 6.55
C ASN A 17 6.98 22.48 7.86
N LYS A 18 5.75 22.02 8.11
CA LYS A 18 5.41 21.26 9.34
C LYS A 18 6.08 19.89 9.34
N ALA A 19 6.22 19.25 8.18
CA ALA A 19 6.90 17.97 8.07
C ALA A 19 8.41 18.14 8.37
N LEU A 20 9.04 19.18 7.82
CA LEU A 20 10.44 19.49 8.07
C LEU A 20 10.72 19.87 9.53
N GLU A 21 9.86 20.68 10.15
CA GLU A 21 9.95 21.00 11.59
C GLU A 21 9.94 19.72 12.43
N ARG A 22 9.06 18.77 12.10
CA ARG A 22 9.01 17.48 12.82
C ARG A 22 10.22 16.60 12.55
N LEU A 23 10.75 16.65 11.32
CA LEU A 23 11.95 15.91 10.98
C LEU A 23 13.17 16.46 11.76
N GLU A 24 13.32 17.79 11.83
CA GLU A 24 14.43 18.45 12.54
C GLU A 24 14.46 18.11 14.05
N GLU A 25 13.31 17.85 14.66
CA GLU A 25 13.18 17.47 16.08
C GLU A 25 13.49 15.97 16.34
N ALA A 26 13.73 15.17 15.30
CA ALA A 26 13.84 13.73 15.45
C ALA A 26 15.23 13.27 15.92
N ASP A 27 15.29 12.44 16.94
CA ASP A 27 16.48 11.69 17.34
C ASP A 27 16.61 10.36 16.59
N VAL A 28 15.46 9.82 16.13
CA VAL A 28 15.36 8.58 15.37
C VAL A 28 14.36 8.77 14.21
N ILE A 29 14.74 8.36 13.02
CA ILE A 29 13.90 8.34 11.83
C ILE A 29 13.66 6.89 11.42
N CYS A 30 12.40 6.45 11.52
CA CYS A 30 12.00 5.14 11.02
C CYS A 30 11.42 5.31 9.61
N THR A 31 12.06 4.72 8.61
CA THR A 31 11.55 4.64 7.24
C THR A 31 10.83 3.32 7.04
N LEU A 32 9.56 3.37 6.66
CA LEU A 32 8.68 2.21 6.60
C LEU A 32 8.12 2.03 5.19
N ASP A 33 8.18 0.80 4.68
CA ASP A 33 7.57 0.38 3.42
C ASP A 33 8.17 1.03 2.16
N PHE A 34 9.45 1.36 2.23
CA PHE A 34 10.25 1.72 1.06
C PHE A 34 11.74 1.42 1.31
N ASN A 35 12.45 1.04 0.26
CA ASN A 35 13.83 0.57 0.28
C ASN A 35 14.84 1.57 -0.28
N SER A 36 14.39 2.76 -0.69
CA SER A 36 15.19 3.79 -1.34
C SER A 36 14.63 5.17 -1.02
N LEU A 37 15.50 6.12 -0.67
CA LEU A 37 15.11 7.51 -0.41
C LEU A 37 14.56 8.22 -1.65
N GLU A 38 14.92 7.77 -2.86
CA GLU A 38 14.36 8.28 -4.11
C GLU A 38 12.82 8.11 -4.19
N ARG A 39 12.25 7.13 -3.49
CA ARG A 39 10.81 6.85 -3.48
C ARG A 39 9.98 7.90 -2.72
N ILE A 40 10.64 8.71 -1.92
CA ILE A 40 10.01 9.81 -1.18
C ILE A 40 10.46 11.20 -1.70
N GLU A 41 11.00 11.23 -2.93
CA GLU A 41 11.32 12.43 -3.68
C GLU A 41 12.13 13.47 -2.85
N LEU A 42 11.63 14.70 -2.76
CA LEU A 42 12.31 15.78 -2.04
C LEU A 42 12.54 15.50 -0.55
N LEU A 43 11.62 14.79 0.10
CA LEU A 43 11.80 14.41 1.51
C LEU A 43 13.02 13.50 1.70
N GLY A 44 13.37 12.70 0.69
CA GLY A 44 14.54 11.82 0.72
C GLY A 44 15.84 12.55 0.94
N GLU A 45 16.05 13.71 0.32
CA GLU A 45 17.26 14.54 0.51
C GLU A 45 17.35 15.05 1.96
N HIS A 46 16.23 15.45 2.56
CA HIS A 46 16.20 15.88 3.96
C HIS A 46 16.50 14.74 4.92
N VAL A 47 15.95 13.55 4.67
CA VAL A 47 16.23 12.35 5.47
C VAL A 47 17.69 11.94 5.35
N ASP A 48 18.26 11.94 4.12
CA ASP A 48 19.65 11.55 3.87
C ASP A 48 20.62 12.42 4.66
N ASN A 49 20.42 13.73 4.60
CA ASN A 49 21.29 14.73 5.25
C ASN A 49 21.06 14.86 6.76
N HIS A 50 20.04 14.22 7.32
CA HIS A 50 19.74 14.32 8.76
C HIS A 50 20.70 13.50 9.61
N THR A 51 21.02 14.02 10.80
CA THR A 51 21.99 13.39 11.74
C THR A 51 21.35 12.36 12.68
N ALA A 52 20.02 12.27 12.73
CA ALA A 52 19.32 11.27 13.54
C ALA A 52 19.64 9.83 13.08
N THR A 53 19.56 8.89 14.01
CA THR A 53 19.67 7.46 13.70
C THR A 53 18.54 7.03 12.76
N LYS A 54 18.90 6.47 11.62
CA LYS A 54 17.95 5.99 10.61
C LYS A 54 17.73 4.50 10.75
N ILE A 55 16.48 4.10 10.83
CA ILE A 55 16.06 2.69 10.89
C ILE A 55 15.15 2.41 9.69
N MET A 56 15.57 1.52 8.79
CA MET A 56 14.74 1.07 7.69
C MET A 56 14.04 -0.23 8.05
N ILE A 57 12.73 -0.30 7.85
CA ILE A 57 11.92 -1.52 7.98
C ILE A 57 11.12 -1.68 6.69
N ASP A 58 11.47 -2.68 5.88
CA ASP A 58 10.91 -2.83 4.54
C ASP A 58 10.95 -4.28 4.05
N HIS A 59 10.06 -4.62 3.11
CA HIS A 59 9.99 -5.93 2.49
C HIS A 59 10.24 -5.90 0.96
N HIS A 60 10.57 -4.76 0.39
CA HIS A 60 10.91 -4.66 -1.03
C HIS A 60 12.32 -5.19 -1.32
N ARG A 61 12.53 -5.66 -2.56
CA ARG A 61 13.82 -6.16 -3.03
C ARG A 61 14.79 -5.01 -3.32
N ASP A 62 16.08 -5.31 -3.27
CA ASP A 62 17.17 -4.39 -3.63
C ASP A 62 17.21 -3.10 -2.76
N PRO A 63 17.35 -3.23 -1.42
CA PRO A 63 17.42 -2.08 -0.53
C PRO A 63 18.70 -1.26 -0.75
N GLN A 64 18.58 0.07 -0.66
CA GLN A 64 19.71 0.99 -0.61
C GLN A 64 20.32 1.03 0.78
N ASP A 65 21.62 1.31 0.84
CA ASP A 65 22.40 1.39 2.09
C ASP A 65 22.43 2.84 2.60
N TYR A 66 21.31 3.33 3.16
CA TYR A 66 21.20 4.68 3.72
C TYR A 66 20.89 4.72 5.22
N ALA A 67 20.46 3.60 5.79
CA ALA A 67 20.03 3.54 7.19
C ALA A 67 21.09 2.88 8.08
N ASP A 68 21.22 3.36 9.32
CA ASP A 68 22.14 2.82 10.31
C ASP A 68 21.74 1.41 10.76
N LEU A 69 20.44 1.11 10.78
CA LEU A 69 19.87 -0.21 11.03
C LEU A 69 18.89 -0.55 9.92
N GLN A 70 18.99 -1.76 9.37
CA GLN A 70 18.13 -2.23 8.29
C GLN A 70 17.46 -3.55 8.67
N PHE A 71 16.13 -3.55 8.65
CA PHE A 71 15.29 -4.74 8.69
C PHE A 71 14.64 -4.90 7.31
N SER A 72 15.30 -5.65 6.42
CA SER A 72 14.86 -5.87 5.04
C SER A 72 14.62 -7.35 4.82
N GLU A 73 13.35 -7.74 4.61
CA GLU A 73 12.92 -9.14 4.50
C GLU A 73 11.97 -9.33 3.30
N PRO A 74 12.50 -9.48 2.08
CA PRO A 74 11.69 -9.56 0.86
C PRO A 74 10.73 -10.77 0.77
N GLU A 75 10.94 -11.79 1.60
CA GLU A 75 10.07 -12.97 1.62
C GLU A 75 8.82 -12.79 2.51
N ILE A 76 8.78 -11.74 3.33
CA ILE A 76 7.61 -11.41 4.17
C ILE A 76 6.55 -10.73 3.32
N GLY A 77 5.29 -11.00 3.63
CA GLY A 77 4.13 -10.55 2.86
C GLY A 77 3.82 -9.06 2.95
N SER A 78 4.34 -8.35 3.98
CA SER A 78 4.15 -6.92 4.18
C SER A 78 5.11 -6.35 5.21
N THR A 79 5.41 -5.06 5.10
CA THR A 79 6.15 -4.34 6.15
C THR A 79 5.42 -4.36 7.49
N CYS A 80 4.10 -4.36 7.51
CA CYS A 80 3.31 -4.49 8.75
C CYS A 80 3.51 -5.84 9.45
N GLU A 81 3.67 -6.94 8.71
CA GLU A 81 4.04 -8.24 9.29
C GLU A 81 5.45 -8.19 9.91
N LEU A 82 6.39 -7.52 9.25
CA LEU A 82 7.75 -7.35 9.76
C LEU A 82 7.77 -6.50 11.02
N VAL A 83 7.03 -5.39 11.05
CA VAL A 83 6.88 -4.55 12.26
C VAL A 83 6.31 -5.36 13.43
N TYR A 84 5.28 -6.19 13.21
CA TYR A 84 4.77 -7.08 14.25
C TYR A 84 5.87 -8.02 14.77
N GLN A 85 6.67 -8.62 13.89
CA GLN A 85 7.76 -9.52 14.29
C GLN A 85 8.86 -8.80 15.08
N ILE A 86 9.13 -7.54 14.78
CA ILE A 86 10.06 -6.71 15.58
C ILE A 86 9.48 -6.48 16.97
N ILE A 87 8.19 -6.11 17.09
CA ILE A 87 7.52 -5.95 18.40
C ILE A 87 7.57 -7.27 19.20
N GLU A 88 7.34 -8.42 18.54
CA GLU A 88 7.46 -9.75 19.13
C GLU A 88 8.87 -10.01 19.67
N SER A 89 9.91 -9.69 18.88
CA SER A 89 11.31 -9.88 19.26
C SER A 89 11.74 -9.02 20.44
N LEU A 90 11.12 -7.86 20.60
CA LEU A 90 11.32 -6.97 21.74
C LEU A 90 10.51 -7.38 22.97
N SER A 91 9.76 -8.48 22.92
CA SER A 91 8.87 -8.95 23.99
C SER A 91 7.83 -7.89 24.41
N ALA A 92 7.32 -7.15 23.43
CA ALA A 92 6.40 -6.00 23.62
C ALA A 92 5.00 -6.23 23.02
N LEU A 93 4.58 -7.50 22.83
CA LEU A 93 3.26 -7.82 22.26
C LEU A 93 2.09 -7.28 23.11
N GLU A 94 2.28 -7.16 24.41
CA GLU A 94 1.27 -6.59 25.31
C GLU A 94 1.05 -5.08 25.11
N GLN A 95 1.93 -4.40 24.34
CA GLN A 95 1.76 -3.00 23.97
C GLN A 95 0.83 -2.83 22.75
N ILE A 96 0.48 -3.92 22.06
CA ILE A 96 -0.41 -3.87 20.90
C ILE A 96 -1.84 -3.65 21.38
N ASP A 97 -2.28 -2.39 21.33
CA ASP A 97 -3.68 -2.03 21.55
C ASP A 97 -4.54 -2.17 20.29
N ASN A 98 -5.82 -1.84 20.39
CA ASN A 98 -6.74 -1.90 19.25
C ASN A 98 -6.31 -1.03 18.06
N ALA A 99 -5.72 0.14 18.30
CA ALA A 99 -5.31 1.08 17.26
C ALA A 99 -4.12 0.51 16.47
N ILE A 100 -3.10 0.01 17.17
CA ILE A 100 -1.92 -0.65 16.58
C ILE A 100 -2.38 -1.92 15.84
N ALA A 101 -3.20 -2.75 16.47
CA ALA A 101 -3.70 -3.98 15.88
C ALA A 101 -4.48 -3.72 14.58
N THR A 102 -5.34 -2.68 14.57
CA THR A 102 -6.10 -2.29 13.37
C THR A 102 -5.16 -1.85 12.25
N SER A 103 -4.16 -1.02 12.54
CA SER A 103 -3.21 -0.50 11.54
C SER A 103 -2.35 -1.63 10.94
N LEU A 104 -1.81 -2.51 11.78
CA LEU A 104 -1.04 -3.69 11.33
C LEU A 104 -1.89 -4.64 10.49
N TYR A 105 -3.13 -4.90 10.93
CA TYR A 105 -4.06 -5.75 10.20
C TYR A 105 -4.36 -5.18 8.79
N VAL A 106 -4.59 -3.87 8.68
CA VAL A 106 -4.84 -3.19 7.40
C VAL A 106 -3.69 -3.42 6.42
N GLY A 107 -2.44 -3.13 6.82
CA GLY A 107 -1.29 -3.31 5.95
C GLY A 107 -1.10 -4.78 5.55
N MET A 108 -1.21 -5.72 6.49
CA MET A 108 -1.13 -7.15 6.18
C MET A 108 -2.23 -7.59 5.20
N LEU A 109 -3.46 -7.10 5.36
CA LEU A 109 -4.59 -7.43 4.48
C LEU A 109 -4.38 -6.91 3.05
N THR A 110 -3.94 -5.65 2.91
CA THR A 110 -3.78 -5.02 1.60
C THR A 110 -2.63 -5.62 0.81
N ASP A 111 -1.46 -5.76 1.40
CA ASP A 111 -0.26 -6.25 0.74
C ASP A 111 -0.31 -7.73 0.40
N SER A 112 -1.01 -8.53 1.21
CA SER A 112 -1.18 -9.96 0.95
C SER A 112 -2.32 -10.27 -0.05
N GLY A 113 -2.94 -9.25 -0.64
CA GLY A 113 -4.09 -9.41 -1.51
C GLY A 113 -5.25 -10.12 -0.81
N SER A 114 -5.58 -9.71 0.41
CA SER A 114 -6.56 -10.36 1.28
C SER A 114 -6.14 -11.78 1.66
N PHE A 115 -4.87 -11.96 2.04
CA PHE A 115 -4.27 -13.23 2.48
C PHE A 115 -4.28 -14.34 1.41
N ARG A 116 -4.13 -13.96 0.11
CA ARG A 116 -4.15 -14.91 -1.02
C ARG A 116 -2.79 -15.13 -1.67
N PHE A 117 -1.84 -14.21 -1.46
CA PHE A 117 -0.56 -14.28 -2.16
C PHE A 117 0.34 -15.38 -1.59
N PRO A 118 1.30 -15.91 -2.39
CA PRO A 118 2.19 -16.98 -1.98
C PRO A 118 3.07 -16.66 -0.76
N SER A 119 3.27 -15.39 -0.45
CA SER A 119 4.00 -14.92 0.74
C SER A 119 3.25 -15.16 2.05
N VAL A 120 1.96 -15.49 2.01
CA VAL A 120 1.15 -15.79 3.20
C VAL A 120 1.53 -17.15 3.78
N THR A 121 1.90 -17.16 5.05
CA THR A 121 2.39 -18.33 5.76
C THR A 121 1.48 -18.69 6.94
N PRO A 122 1.66 -19.88 7.57
CA PRO A 122 1.02 -20.17 8.85
C PRO A 122 1.37 -19.16 9.96
N LYS A 123 2.56 -18.53 9.90
CA LYS A 123 2.94 -17.46 10.84
C LYS A 123 2.09 -16.23 10.61
N THR A 124 1.88 -15.82 9.37
CA THR A 124 1.00 -14.70 8.98
C THR A 124 -0.38 -14.87 9.61
N HIS A 125 -0.99 -16.04 9.49
CA HIS A 125 -2.32 -16.31 10.07
C HIS A 125 -2.34 -16.32 11.62
N ARG A 126 -1.25 -16.75 12.27
CA ARG A 126 -1.15 -16.65 13.74
C ARG A 126 -1.05 -15.19 14.20
N ILE A 127 -0.30 -14.36 13.47
CA ILE A 127 -0.23 -12.92 13.72
C ILE A 127 -1.61 -12.29 13.55
N VAL A 128 -2.31 -12.60 12.46
CA VAL A 128 -3.68 -12.13 12.21
C VAL A 128 -4.62 -12.52 13.35
N ALA A 129 -4.55 -13.77 13.84
CA ALA A 129 -5.37 -14.20 14.97
C ALA A 129 -5.10 -13.36 16.23
N HIS A 130 -3.82 -13.11 16.56
CA HIS A 130 -3.48 -12.27 17.71
C HIS A 130 -3.94 -10.81 17.52
N LEU A 131 -3.82 -10.23 16.32
CA LEU A 131 -4.32 -8.87 16.05
C LEU A 131 -5.84 -8.78 16.25
N ILE A 132 -6.60 -9.84 15.91
CA ILE A 132 -8.04 -9.92 16.17
C ILE A 132 -8.30 -10.00 17.68
N GLU A 133 -7.52 -10.77 18.44
CA GLU A 133 -7.61 -10.84 19.90
C GLU A 133 -7.32 -9.46 20.54
N CYS A 134 -6.40 -8.67 19.97
CA CYS A 134 -6.13 -7.29 20.36
C CYS A 134 -7.20 -6.29 19.92
N GLY A 135 -8.26 -6.74 19.21
CA GLY A 135 -9.45 -5.95 18.90
C GLY A 135 -9.55 -5.47 17.45
N ALA A 136 -8.63 -5.83 16.54
CA ALA A 136 -8.84 -5.57 15.12
C ALA A 136 -10.14 -6.25 14.64
N ASN A 137 -11.00 -5.50 13.92
CA ASN A 137 -12.27 -6.01 13.42
C ASN A 137 -12.19 -6.28 11.90
N PRO A 138 -11.98 -7.54 11.47
CA PRO A 138 -11.81 -7.88 10.06
C PRO A 138 -12.96 -7.42 9.16
N ALA A 139 -14.21 -7.58 9.62
CA ALA A 139 -15.38 -7.22 8.84
C ALA A 139 -15.49 -5.70 8.65
N ALA A 140 -15.26 -4.92 9.69
CA ALA A 140 -15.27 -3.46 9.62
C ALA A 140 -14.12 -2.96 8.72
N ILE A 141 -12.92 -3.50 8.88
CA ILE A 141 -11.73 -3.16 8.08
C ILE A 141 -11.99 -3.48 6.61
N TYR A 142 -12.45 -4.69 6.29
CA TYR A 142 -12.75 -5.10 4.93
C TYR A 142 -13.78 -4.18 4.26
N ASN A 143 -14.85 -3.84 4.98
CA ASN A 143 -15.86 -2.93 4.49
C ASN A 143 -15.32 -1.54 4.18
N GLN A 144 -14.44 -1.01 5.04
CA GLN A 144 -13.83 0.31 4.81
C GLN A 144 -12.87 0.33 3.62
N ILE A 145 -12.19 -0.77 3.32
CA ILE A 145 -11.23 -0.84 2.22
C ILE A 145 -11.93 -1.18 0.89
N TYR A 146 -12.80 -2.20 0.88
CA TYR A 146 -13.29 -2.80 -0.36
C TYR A 146 -14.74 -2.49 -0.68
N ASN A 147 -15.57 -2.09 0.29
CA ASN A 147 -17.00 -1.87 0.11
C ASN A 147 -17.40 -0.37 0.14
N THR A 148 -16.47 0.52 -0.22
CA THR A 148 -16.69 1.98 -0.26
C THR A 148 -16.83 2.52 -1.68
N SER A 149 -16.94 1.65 -2.68
CA SER A 149 -17.06 2.06 -4.07
C SER A 149 -18.36 2.84 -4.33
N ASN A 150 -18.25 3.99 -4.96
CA ASN A 150 -19.40 4.73 -5.47
C ASN A 150 -19.90 4.15 -6.81
N VAL A 151 -21.09 4.55 -7.23
CA VAL A 151 -21.71 4.07 -8.47
C VAL A 151 -20.87 4.39 -9.70
N ASN A 152 -20.27 5.58 -9.76
CA ASN A 152 -19.43 6.00 -10.90
C ASN A 152 -18.21 5.08 -11.07
N ARG A 153 -17.54 4.72 -9.97
CA ARG A 153 -16.41 3.77 -10.00
C ARG A 153 -16.83 2.40 -10.53
N LEU A 154 -17.97 1.88 -10.09
CA LEU A 154 -18.47 0.58 -10.55
C LEU A 154 -18.87 0.62 -12.03
N GLN A 155 -19.46 1.73 -12.49
CA GLN A 155 -19.79 1.92 -13.90
C GLN A 155 -18.53 2.07 -14.76
N LEU A 156 -17.52 2.77 -14.28
CA LEU A 156 -16.21 2.88 -14.93
C LEU A 156 -15.51 1.51 -15.02
N LEU A 157 -15.58 0.69 -13.96
CA LEU A 157 -15.12 -0.70 -14.02
C LEU A 157 -15.87 -1.49 -15.09
N GLY A 158 -17.20 -1.37 -15.15
CA GLY A 158 -18.01 -1.99 -16.20
C GLY A 158 -17.55 -1.58 -17.60
N GLN A 159 -17.19 -0.31 -17.79
CA GLN A 159 -16.65 0.18 -19.07
C GLN A 159 -15.26 -0.42 -19.36
N ALA A 160 -14.36 -0.45 -18.38
CA ALA A 160 -13.05 -1.07 -18.54
C ALA A 160 -13.15 -2.55 -18.93
N LEU A 161 -14.09 -3.28 -18.30
CA LEU A 161 -14.37 -4.69 -18.63
C LEU A 161 -14.97 -4.86 -20.03
N ASN A 162 -15.81 -3.93 -20.50
CA ASN A 162 -16.32 -3.93 -21.88
C ASN A 162 -15.19 -3.70 -22.91
N ASN A 163 -14.18 -2.91 -22.55
CA ASN A 163 -13.02 -2.64 -23.39
C ASN A 163 -11.92 -3.72 -23.27
N LEU A 164 -12.13 -4.75 -22.44
CA LEU A 164 -11.17 -5.82 -22.24
C LEU A 164 -10.90 -6.61 -23.52
N LYS A 165 -9.63 -6.82 -23.82
CA LYS A 165 -9.17 -7.68 -24.90
C LYS A 165 -8.20 -8.72 -24.36
N VAL A 166 -8.43 -9.98 -24.76
CA VAL A 166 -7.55 -11.09 -24.43
C VAL A 166 -6.67 -11.42 -25.62
N LEU A 167 -5.40 -11.65 -25.39
CA LEU A 167 -4.38 -12.05 -26.36
C LEU A 167 -3.85 -13.45 -25.96
N PRO A 168 -4.55 -14.52 -26.35
CA PRO A 168 -4.24 -15.88 -25.87
C PRO A 168 -2.83 -16.34 -26.23
N GLU A 169 -2.34 -15.97 -27.40
CA GLU A 169 -0.99 -16.31 -27.88
C GLU A 169 0.13 -15.76 -26.98
N TYR A 170 -0.15 -14.66 -26.28
CA TYR A 170 0.78 -13.98 -25.36
C TYR A 170 0.48 -14.23 -23.89
N HIS A 171 -0.52 -15.05 -23.57
CA HIS A 171 -1.01 -15.20 -22.20
C HIS A 171 -1.31 -13.85 -21.52
N ALA A 172 -1.82 -12.89 -22.28
CA ALA A 172 -2.00 -11.52 -21.85
C ALA A 172 -3.42 -11.02 -22.06
N ALA A 173 -3.80 -10.01 -21.29
CA ALA A 173 -5.02 -9.25 -21.51
C ALA A 173 -4.77 -7.75 -21.23
N PHE A 174 -5.56 -6.90 -21.89
CA PHE A 174 -5.48 -5.47 -21.61
C PHE A 174 -6.85 -4.82 -21.63
N MET A 175 -6.96 -3.73 -20.89
CA MET A 175 -8.11 -2.83 -20.87
C MET A 175 -7.68 -1.42 -21.27
N THR A 176 -8.59 -0.65 -21.83
CA THR A 176 -8.34 0.74 -22.17
C THR A 176 -9.44 1.63 -21.60
N LEU A 177 -9.08 2.85 -21.22
CA LEU A 177 -10.04 3.89 -20.82
C LEU A 177 -9.64 5.21 -21.49
N SER A 178 -10.56 5.77 -22.28
CA SER A 178 -10.39 7.07 -22.93
C SER A 178 -10.73 8.22 -21.98
N GLN A 179 -10.27 9.44 -22.31
CA GLN A 179 -10.65 10.65 -21.57
C GLN A 179 -12.16 10.93 -21.61
N GLU A 180 -12.85 10.53 -22.69
CA GLU A 180 -14.30 10.64 -22.79
C GLU A 180 -15.00 9.72 -21.77
N GLU A 181 -14.55 8.47 -21.68
CA GLU A 181 -15.07 7.49 -20.73
C GLU A 181 -14.80 7.91 -19.29
N LEU A 182 -13.59 8.40 -19.00
CA LEU A 182 -13.23 8.94 -17.66
C LEU A 182 -14.17 10.10 -17.28
N ARG A 183 -14.43 11.05 -18.19
CA ARG A 183 -15.34 12.18 -17.94
C ARG A 183 -16.78 11.70 -17.75
N LYS A 184 -17.24 10.75 -18.58
CA LYS A 184 -18.60 10.19 -18.49
C LYS A 184 -18.94 9.64 -17.12
N PHE A 185 -17.96 9.01 -16.45
CA PHE A 185 -18.13 8.41 -15.13
C PHE A 185 -17.57 9.24 -13.98
N ASN A 186 -17.27 10.52 -14.19
CA ASN A 186 -16.74 11.44 -13.18
C ASN A 186 -15.51 10.88 -12.44
N PHE A 187 -14.56 10.29 -13.19
CA PHE A 187 -13.35 9.68 -12.68
C PHE A 187 -12.65 10.55 -11.65
N GLN A 188 -12.26 9.94 -10.54
CA GLN A 188 -11.38 10.51 -9.54
C GLN A 188 -10.07 9.71 -9.49
N LYS A 189 -8.97 10.38 -9.11
CA LYS A 189 -7.67 9.70 -8.92
C LYS A 189 -7.85 8.56 -7.91
N GLY A 190 -7.42 7.35 -8.28
CA GLY A 190 -7.60 6.14 -7.48
C GLY A 190 -8.75 5.24 -7.91
N ASP A 191 -9.75 5.73 -8.67
CA ASP A 191 -10.93 4.92 -9.07
C ASP A 191 -10.57 3.67 -9.90
N THR A 192 -9.44 3.68 -10.62
CA THR A 192 -8.98 2.56 -11.44
C THR A 192 -8.09 1.56 -10.70
N GLU A 193 -7.80 1.80 -9.44
CA GLU A 193 -7.02 0.86 -8.63
C GLU A 193 -7.70 -0.51 -8.55
N GLY A 194 -6.92 -1.54 -8.80
CA GLY A 194 -7.40 -2.93 -8.79
C GLY A 194 -8.17 -3.37 -10.05
N PHE A 195 -8.52 -2.49 -11.00
CA PHE A 195 -9.23 -2.88 -12.22
C PHE A 195 -8.45 -3.91 -13.02
N VAL A 196 -7.15 -3.74 -13.15
CA VAL A 196 -6.27 -4.67 -13.87
C VAL A 196 -6.35 -6.11 -13.31
N ASN A 197 -6.63 -6.26 -12.02
CA ASN A 197 -6.70 -7.58 -11.37
C ASN A 197 -7.86 -8.42 -11.90
N TYR A 198 -8.93 -7.82 -12.42
CA TYR A 198 -10.03 -8.58 -13.05
C TYR A 198 -9.55 -9.32 -14.29
N ALA A 199 -8.67 -8.74 -15.09
CA ALA A 199 -8.11 -9.42 -16.25
C ALA A 199 -7.22 -10.62 -15.87
N LEU A 200 -6.52 -10.55 -14.75
CA LEU A 200 -5.72 -11.67 -14.22
C LEU A 200 -6.56 -12.85 -13.72
N THR A 201 -7.88 -12.69 -13.53
CA THR A 201 -8.78 -13.80 -13.18
C THR A 201 -9.13 -14.70 -14.36
N ILE A 202 -8.82 -14.29 -15.59
CA ILE A 202 -9.12 -15.05 -16.80
C ILE A 202 -8.14 -16.21 -16.89
N GLU A 203 -8.66 -17.43 -17.11
CA GLU A 203 -7.85 -18.64 -17.25
C GLU A 203 -6.82 -18.46 -18.39
N GLY A 204 -5.57 -18.79 -18.10
CA GLY A 204 -4.45 -18.69 -19.04
C GLY A 204 -3.82 -17.30 -19.18
N VAL A 205 -4.37 -16.26 -18.57
CA VAL A 205 -3.76 -14.91 -18.54
C VAL A 205 -2.72 -14.83 -17.44
N LYS A 206 -1.50 -14.42 -17.81
CA LYS A 206 -0.36 -14.23 -16.89
C LYS A 206 0.09 -12.77 -16.80
N LEU A 207 -0.28 -11.96 -17.78
CA LEU A 207 0.03 -10.53 -17.84
C LEU A 207 -1.26 -9.75 -18.11
N ALA A 208 -1.53 -8.75 -17.28
CA ALA A 208 -2.63 -7.81 -17.51
C ALA A 208 -2.13 -6.37 -17.50
N VAL A 209 -2.68 -5.55 -18.37
CA VAL A 209 -2.36 -4.13 -18.50
C VAL A 209 -3.64 -3.31 -18.57
N ILE A 210 -3.68 -2.18 -17.87
CA ILE A 210 -4.67 -1.14 -18.09
C ILE A 210 -3.97 0.09 -18.68
N MET A 211 -4.48 0.58 -19.80
CA MET A 211 -4.00 1.77 -20.47
C MET A 211 -5.05 2.87 -20.32
N ILE A 212 -4.66 3.96 -19.70
CA ILE A 212 -5.53 5.11 -19.46
C ILE A 212 -5.00 6.26 -20.31
N GLU A 213 -5.86 6.81 -21.15
CA GLU A 213 -5.51 7.97 -21.96
C GLU A 213 -5.17 9.15 -21.04
N ASP A 214 -3.98 9.73 -21.24
CA ASP A 214 -3.57 10.90 -20.48
C ASP A 214 -4.25 12.18 -21.01
N LYS A 215 -4.39 13.19 -20.16
CA LYS A 215 -4.80 14.52 -20.60
C LYS A 215 -3.70 15.07 -21.50
N VAL A 216 -3.98 15.24 -22.78
CA VAL A 216 -3.07 15.96 -23.66
C VAL A 216 -2.91 17.37 -23.07
N SER A 217 -1.74 17.65 -22.49
CA SER A 217 -1.36 19.01 -22.13
C SER A 217 -1.27 19.79 -23.45
N ASN A 218 -2.26 20.61 -23.75
CA ASN A 218 -2.11 21.61 -24.79
C ASN A 218 -0.99 22.55 -24.33
N MET A 219 0.22 22.29 -24.82
CA MET A 219 1.30 23.29 -24.80
C MET A 219 1.00 24.38 -25.81
#